data_6e097264172bca07273d144971857f1e
#
_entry.id   6e097264172bca07273d144971857f1e
#
_cell.length_a   1.000
_cell.length_b   1.000
_cell.length_c   1.000
_cell.angle_alpha   90.00
_cell.angle_beta   90.00
_cell.angle_gamma   90.00
#
_symmetry.space_group_name_H-M   'P 1'
#
loop_
_entity.id
_entity.type
_entity.pdbx_description
1 polymer ?
#
loop_
_entity_poly.entity_id
_entity_poly.type
_entity_poly.pdbx_seq_one_letter_code
_entity_poly.pdbx_strand_id
1 'polypeptide(L)'
;MLNDLDQWVAGQWETFPLTNPYSSDDSARHAKKRTNLKEGYLVRYADDFKILCKDGKTAQKWYHAVRLYLKDRLKLDISPEKSQIVNLRKRESEFLGFTIRANKKRKKRVARTGIKPDKKRKIKEEARKLIRRIRSSPSALNALRFNSFVLGIHYYFKRATKVNLEFSRLAYDLRAFIYNHLRPVGKYGRPANPPPTYKKLYHSSFKTFQIAGVYLFPLADVKTVNTMGFSPEMTPFTKKAGIKYTKSCARISNGKLVS
;
A
#
# COMPACT_ATOMS: atom_id res chain seq x y z
N MET A 1 -18.80 10.82 -13.63
CA MET A 1 -18.94 11.74 -12.48
C MET A 1 -17.59 11.99 -11.78
N LEU A 2 -17.01 11.05 -10.99
CA LEU A 2 -15.72 11.31 -10.34
C LEU A 2 -14.50 11.29 -11.29
N ASN A 3 -14.61 10.69 -12.47
CA ASN A 3 -13.57 10.80 -13.50
C ASN A 3 -13.36 12.25 -13.98
N ASP A 4 -14.42 13.06 -13.95
CA ASP A 4 -14.34 14.48 -14.28
C ASP A 4 -13.51 15.25 -13.25
N LEU A 5 -13.64 14.88 -11.96
CA LEU A 5 -12.78 15.40 -10.90
C LEU A 5 -11.31 15.05 -11.16
N ASP A 6 -11.03 13.79 -11.53
CA ASP A 6 -9.68 13.35 -11.83
C ASP A 6 -9.04 14.16 -12.95
N GLN A 7 -9.76 14.32 -14.06
CA GLN A 7 -9.31 15.10 -15.21
C GLN A 7 -9.15 16.58 -14.87
N TRP A 8 -10.10 17.14 -14.10
CA TRP A 8 -10.01 18.53 -13.70
C TRP A 8 -8.80 18.78 -12.78
N VAL A 9 -8.55 17.94 -11.78
CA VAL A 9 -7.39 18.07 -10.90
C VAL A 9 -6.08 17.91 -11.69
N ALA A 10 -6.00 16.89 -12.56
CA ALA A 10 -4.84 16.70 -13.43
C ALA A 10 -4.58 17.89 -14.34
N GLY A 11 -5.64 18.47 -14.92
CA GLY A 11 -5.57 19.64 -15.77
C GLY A 11 -5.03 20.88 -15.08
N GLN A 12 -5.15 21.01 -13.77
CA GLN A 12 -4.61 22.14 -13.02
C GLN A 12 -3.09 22.10 -12.84
N TRP A 13 -2.46 20.93 -12.96
CA TRP A 13 -1.03 20.78 -12.74
C TRP A 13 -0.37 19.75 -13.66
N GLU A 14 -0.78 18.50 -13.62
CA GLU A 14 -0.06 17.40 -14.28
C GLU A 14 -0.09 17.54 -15.81
N THR A 15 -1.27 17.74 -16.37
CA THR A 15 -1.50 17.84 -17.81
C THR A 15 -1.63 19.28 -18.31
N PHE A 16 -1.38 20.28 -17.44
CA PHE A 16 -1.48 21.67 -17.82
C PHE A 16 -0.57 22.00 -19.02
N PRO A 17 -1.11 22.53 -20.13
CA PRO A 17 -0.32 22.87 -21.29
C PRO A 17 0.61 24.04 -21.00
N LEU A 18 1.85 23.94 -21.46
CA LEU A 18 2.82 25.05 -21.42
C LEU A 18 2.86 25.71 -22.80
N THR A 19 2.95 27.01 -22.81
CA THR A 19 2.98 27.82 -24.05
C THR A 19 4.21 27.52 -24.90
N ASN A 20 5.36 27.28 -24.21
CA ASN A 20 6.63 26.99 -24.91
C ASN A 20 6.97 25.52 -24.82
N PRO A 21 7.47 24.89 -25.89
CA PRO A 21 8.01 23.55 -25.83
C PRO A 21 9.32 23.53 -25.03
N TYR A 22 9.45 22.57 -24.15
CA TYR A 22 10.67 22.34 -23.37
C TYR A 22 11.34 21.05 -23.82
N SER A 23 12.67 21.04 -23.85
CA SER A 23 13.47 19.89 -24.28
C SER A 23 13.37 18.69 -23.34
N SER A 24 13.00 18.91 -22.07
CA SER A 24 12.84 17.85 -21.09
C SER A 24 11.65 18.10 -20.16
N ASP A 25 11.09 17.01 -19.61
CA ASP A 25 9.99 17.07 -18.63
C ASP A 25 10.40 17.77 -17.33
N ASP A 26 11.67 17.67 -16.95
CA ASP A 26 12.19 18.40 -15.78
C ASP A 26 12.21 19.91 -16.01
N SER A 27 12.63 20.36 -17.19
CA SER A 27 12.59 21.78 -17.57
C SER A 27 11.15 22.30 -17.62
N ALA A 28 10.24 21.55 -18.21
CA ALA A 28 8.81 21.84 -18.21
C ALA A 28 8.24 21.95 -16.79
N ARG A 29 8.59 21.02 -15.91
CA ARG A 29 8.18 21.03 -14.50
C ARG A 29 8.76 22.24 -13.74
N HIS A 30 10.02 22.59 -13.98
CA HIS A 30 10.62 23.79 -13.40
C HIS A 30 9.92 25.07 -13.86
N ALA A 31 9.52 25.16 -15.12
CA ALA A 31 8.74 26.27 -15.64
C ALA A 31 7.36 26.38 -14.97
N LYS A 32 6.64 25.26 -14.81
CA LYS A 32 5.36 25.23 -14.07
C LYS A 32 5.51 25.72 -12.62
N LYS A 33 6.62 25.38 -11.93
CA LYS A 33 6.88 25.84 -10.56
C LYS A 33 7.09 27.34 -10.41
N ARG A 34 7.47 28.03 -11.49
CA ARG A 34 7.66 29.49 -11.50
C ARG A 34 6.34 30.24 -11.76
N THR A 35 5.29 29.54 -12.12
CA THR A 35 3.94 30.10 -12.32
C THR A 35 3.12 30.01 -11.04
N ASN A 36 1.93 30.63 -11.04
CA ASN A 36 0.96 30.54 -9.94
C ASN A 36 0.19 29.20 -9.90
N LEU A 37 0.59 28.21 -10.71
CA LEU A 37 -0.05 26.90 -10.72
C LEU A 37 0.10 26.18 -9.38
N LYS A 38 -0.95 25.52 -8.98
CA LYS A 38 -1.03 24.79 -7.70
C LYS A 38 -0.54 23.36 -7.88
N GLU A 39 0.68 23.05 -7.41
CA GLU A 39 1.21 21.70 -7.45
C GLU A 39 0.35 20.76 -6.60
N GLY A 40 -0.32 19.81 -7.25
CA GLY A 40 -1.17 18.81 -6.59
C GLY A 40 -1.24 17.53 -7.41
N TYR A 41 -1.19 16.39 -6.70
CA TYR A 41 -1.25 15.05 -7.31
C TYR A 41 -2.40 14.28 -6.67
N LEU A 42 -3.38 13.90 -7.48
CA LEU A 42 -4.56 13.15 -7.04
C LEU A 42 -4.27 11.65 -7.03
N VAL A 43 -4.62 11.01 -5.93
CA VAL A 43 -4.69 9.54 -5.83
C VAL A 43 -6.09 9.18 -5.35
N ARG A 44 -6.85 8.46 -6.15
CA ARG A 44 -8.24 8.08 -5.88
C ARG A 44 -8.45 6.57 -5.97
N TYR A 45 -9.30 6.08 -5.12
CA TYR A 45 -9.85 4.72 -5.18
C TYR A 45 -11.33 4.78 -4.81
N ALA A 46 -12.20 4.52 -5.77
CA ALA A 46 -13.64 4.73 -5.65
C ALA A 46 -13.96 6.15 -5.16
N ASP A 47 -14.60 6.28 -4.00
CA ASP A 47 -14.99 7.56 -3.39
C ASP A 47 -13.87 8.17 -2.53
N ASP A 48 -12.92 7.35 -2.10
CA ASP A 48 -11.79 7.81 -1.29
C ASP A 48 -10.71 8.42 -2.17
N PHE A 49 -10.30 9.66 -1.90
CA PHE A 49 -9.20 10.30 -2.60
C PHE A 49 -8.29 11.12 -1.70
N LYS A 50 -7.07 11.34 -2.16
CA LYS A 50 -6.09 12.23 -1.54
C LYS A 50 -5.41 13.09 -2.59
N ILE A 51 -5.20 14.35 -2.25
CA ILE A 51 -4.39 15.27 -3.05
C ILE A 51 -3.11 15.55 -2.30
N LEU A 52 -1.99 15.15 -2.87
CA LEU A 52 -0.66 15.37 -2.32
C LEU A 52 -0.17 16.75 -2.76
N CYS A 53 0.09 17.64 -1.82
CA CYS A 53 0.49 19.01 -2.05
C CYS A 53 1.88 19.29 -1.46
N LYS A 54 2.58 20.27 -2.01
CA LYS A 54 3.91 20.69 -1.57
C LYS A 54 3.91 21.29 -0.16
N ASP A 55 2.91 22.09 0.16
CA ASP A 55 2.81 22.85 1.41
C ASP A 55 1.35 23.03 1.87
N GLY A 56 1.19 23.55 3.10
CA GLY A 56 -0.13 23.73 3.71
C GLY A 56 -0.99 24.80 3.03
N LYS A 57 -0.37 25.87 2.49
CA LYS A 57 -1.12 26.93 1.78
C LYS A 57 -1.72 26.37 0.50
N THR A 58 -0.94 25.60 -0.25
CA THR A 58 -1.42 24.91 -1.46
C THR A 58 -2.50 23.89 -1.12
N ALA A 59 -2.35 23.14 -0.03
CA ALA A 59 -3.36 22.17 0.42
C ALA A 59 -4.69 22.84 0.78
N GLN A 60 -4.67 24.02 1.42
CA GLN A 60 -5.87 24.80 1.70
C GLN A 60 -6.56 25.26 0.41
N LYS A 61 -5.79 25.77 -0.55
CA LYS A 61 -6.33 26.18 -1.87
C LYS A 61 -7.00 24.99 -2.58
N TRP A 62 -6.35 23.82 -2.58
CA TRP A 62 -6.93 22.61 -3.16
C TRP A 62 -8.21 22.17 -2.43
N TYR A 63 -8.21 22.20 -1.10
CA TYR A 63 -9.39 21.85 -0.30
C TYR A 63 -10.60 22.70 -0.70
N HIS A 64 -10.44 24.01 -0.77
CA HIS A 64 -11.52 24.91 -1.16
C HIS A 64 -11.94 24.70 -2.63
N ALA A 65 -10.98 24.60 -3.56
CA ALA A 65 -11.26 24.42 -4.97
C ALA A 65 -12.02 23.11 -5.25
N VAL A 66 -11.60 21.99 -4.62
CA VAL A 66 -12.27 20.70 -4.76
C VAL A 66 -13.65 20.71 -4.14
N ARG A 67 -13.81 21.34 -2.98
CA ARG A 67 -15.12 21.47 -2.33
C ARG A 67 -16.12 22.20 -3.23
N LEU A 68 -15.70 23.33 -3.81
CA LEU A 68 -16.55 24.08 -4.75
C LEU A 68 -16.84 23.26 -6.02
N TYR A 69 -15.83 22.63 -6.59
CA TYR A 69 -16.00 21.79 -7.79
C TYR A 69 -17.02 20.66 -7.56
N LEU A 70 -16.90 19.94 -6.44
CA LEU A 70 -17.83 18.85 -6.10
C LEU A 70 -19.25 19.37 -5.91
N LYS A 71 -19.41 20.48 -5.17
CA LYS A 71 -20.72 21.06 -4.90
C LYS A 71 -21.36 21.64 -6.16
N ASP A 72 -20.64 22.48 -6.89
CA ASP A 72 -21.24 23.27 -7.98
C ASP A 72 -21.40 22.42 -9.25
N ARG A 73 -20.41 21.58 -9.57
CA ARG A 73 -20.40 20.83 -10.82
C ARG A 73 -20.95 19.41 -10.69
N LEU A 74 -20.66 18.72 -9.60
CA LEU A 74 -21.09 17.35 -9.42
C LEU A 74 -22.29 17.19 -8.47
N LYS A 75 -22.72 18.29 -7.83
CA LYS A 75 -23.82 18.30 -6.83
C LYS A 75 -23.57 17.32 -5.68
N LEU A 76 -22.29 17.19 -5.28
CA LEU A 76 -21.83 16.34 -4.20
C LEU A 76 -21.29 17.18 -3.04
N ASP A 77 -21.66 16.82 -1.81
CA ASP A 77 -21.10 17.40 -0.61
C ASP A 77 -19.99 16.54 -0.05
N ILE A 78 -18.92 17.18 0.43
CA ILE A 78 -17.86 16.49 1.16
C ILE A 78 -18.25 16.34 2.64
N SER A 79 -17.94 15.19 3.24
CA SER A 79 -18.08 15.03 4.69
C SER A 79 -17.01 15.86 5.42
N PRO A 80 -17.39 16.89 6.19
CA PRO A 80 -16.41 17.72 6.92
C PRO A 80 -15.59 16.91 7.93
N GLU A 81 -16.19 15.90 8.56
CA GLU A 81 -15.56 15.05 9.57
C GLU A 81 -14.45 14.17 8.98
N LYS A 82 -14.62 13.71 7.73
CA LYS A 82 -13.67 12.84 7.04
C LYS A 82 -12.65 13.59 6.19
N SER A 83 -12.97 14.83 5.79
CA SER A 83 -12.15 15.64 4.89
C SER A 83 -11.25 16.57 5.69
N GLN A 84 -9.96 16.26 5.73
CA GLN A 84 -9.00 17.02 6.53
C GLN A 84 -7.66 17.23 5.81
N ILE A 85 -7.02 18.35 6.12
CA ILE A 85 -5.64 18.63 5.69
C ILE A 85 -4.68 18.06 6.72
N VAL A 86 -3.81 17.15 6.29
CA VAL A 86 -2.85 16.47 7.16
C VAL A 86 -1.42 16.85 6.81
N ASN A 87 -0.66 17.36 7.79
CA ASN A 87 0.77 17.57 7.63
C ASN A 87 1.53 16.25 7.85
N LEU A 88 1.93 15.59 6.76
CA LEU A 88 2.63 14.30 6.79
C LEU A 88 4.00 14.33 7.49
N ARG A 89 4.58 15.51 7.75
CA ARG A 89 5.81 15.66 8.54
C ARG A 89 5.56 15.53 10.03
N LYS A 90 4.36 15.90 10.48
CA LYS A 90 3.97 15.89 11.91
C LYS A 90 3.21 14.62 12.28
N ARG A 91 2.26 14.17 11.46
CA ARG A 91 1.41 13.00 11.75
C ARG A 91 1.18 12.13 10.53
N GLU A 92 0.74 10.91 10.76
CA GLU A 92 0.40 9.94 9.70
C GLU A 92 -0.96 10.26 9.10
N SER A 93 -1.12 9.98 7.82
CA SER A 93 -2.41 9.96 7.12
C SER A 93 -2.74 8.53 6.74
N GLU A 94 -3.99 8.15 6.85
CA GLU A 94 -4.48 6.82 6.52
C GLU A 94 -5.12 6.79 5.14
N PHE A 95 -4.84 5.75 4.35
CA PHE A 95 -5.46 5.54 3.05
C PHE A 95 -5.46 4.04 2.70
N LEU A 96 -6.63 3.49 2.35
CA LEU A 96 -6.79 2.08 1.94
C LEU A 96 -6.15 1.06 2.90
N GLY A 97 -6.24 1.30 4.20
CA GLY A 97 -5.64 0.42 5.21
C GLY A 97 -4.14 0.58 5.41
N PHE A 98 -3.51 1.53 4.71
CA PHE A 98 -2.12 1.94 4.92
C PHE A 98 -2.05 3.22 5.74
N THR A 99 -0.92 3.39 6.45
CA THR A 99 -0.51 4.69 6.99
C THR A 99 0.60 5.27 6.11
N ILE A 100 0.60 6.58 5.94
CA ILE A 100 1.58 7.33 5.15
C ILE A 100 2.16 8.46 6.00
N ARG A 101 3.49 8.57 6.06
CA ARG A 101 4.21 9.64 6.77
C ARG A 101 5.47 10.05 6.01
N ALA A 102 5.85 11.33 6.11
CA ALA A 102 7.09 11.85 5.55
C ALA A 102 8.18 11.91 6.63
N ASN A 103 9.06 10.91 6.67
CA ASN A 103 10.13 10.83 7.67
C ASN A 103 11.42 11.46 7.15
N LYS A 104 12.19 12.09 8.05
CA LYS A 104 13.53 12.60 7.73
C LYS A 104 14.50 11.43 7.58
N LYS A 105 15.24 11.37 6.47
CA LYS A 105 16.34 10.43 6.24
C LYS A 105 17.55 11.22 5.73
N ARG A 106 18.54 11.43 6.59
CA ARG A 106 19.67 12.33 6.32
C ARG A 106 19.15 13.73 5.94
N LYS A 107 19.60 14.28 4.81
CA LYS A 107 19.19 15.61 4.29
C LYS A 107 17.84 15.61 3.55
N LYS A 108 17.24 14.44 3.27
CA LYS A 108 16.00 14.29 2.49
C LYS A 108 14.83 13.80 3.36
N ARG A 109 13.61 14.00 2.89
CA ARG A 109 12.40 13.35 3.43
C ARG A 109 11.98 12.23 2.50
N VAL A 110 11.60 11.12 3.11
CA VAL A 110 11.14 9.92 2.39
C VAL A 110 9.74 9.54 2.86
N ALA A 111 8.91 9.10 1.95
CA ALA A 111 7.62 8.52 2.29
C ALA A 111 7.86 7.20 3.04
N ARG A 112 7.18 7.05 4.18
CA ARG A 112 7.13 5.81 4.94
C ARG A 112 5.69 5.35 5.02
N THR A 113 5.45 4.13 4.59
CA THR A 113 4.13 3.51 4.61
C THR A 113 4.14 2.31 5.55
N GLY A 114 3.06 2.14 6.28
CA GLY A 114 2.85 1.04 7.22
C GLY A 114 1.41 0.52 7.13
N ILE A 115 1.05 -0.37 8.03
CA ILE A 115 -0.30 -0.94 8.13
C ILE A 115 -1.10 -0.12 9.16
N LYS A 116 -2.34 0.25 8.82
CA LYS A 116 -3.25 0.94 9.74
C LYS A 116 -3.46 0.15 11.04
N PRO A 117 -3.49 0.79 12.24
CA PRO A 117 -3.66 0.10 13.52
C PRO A 117 -4.87 -0.82 13.58
N ASP A 118 -6.03 -0.37 13.11
CA ASP A 118 -7.25 -1.19 13.04
C ASP A 118 -7.10 -2.43 12.17
N LYS A 119 -6.38 -2.30 11.05
CA LYS A 119 -6.09 -3.46 10.19
C LYS A 119 -5.18 -4.46 10.89
N LYS A 120 -4.17 -3.99 11.65
CA LYS A 120 -3.32 -4.88 12.47
C LYS A 120 -4.13 -5.63 13.51
N ARG A 121 -5.08 -4.96 14.19
CA ARG A 121 -6.00 -5.60 15.12
C ARG A 121 -6.82 -6.68 14.44
N LYS A 122 -7.49 -6.35 13.32
CA LYS A 122 -8.28 -7.32 12.54
C LYS A 122 -7.44 -8.51 12.05
N ILE A 123 -6.20 -8.28 11.61
CA ILE A 123 -5.28 -9.36 11.22
C ILE A 123 -5.00 -10.28 12.40
N LYS A 124 -4.74 -9.75 13.61
CA LYS A 124 -4.51 -10.57 14.81
C LYS A 124 -5.76 -11.37 15.20
N GLU A 125 -6.93 -10.77 15.14
CA GLU A 125 -8.20 -11.41 15.46
C GLU A 125 -8.50 -12.56 14.49
N GLU A 126 -8.37 -12.33 13.18
CA GLU A 126 -8.62 -13.36 12.17
C GLU A 126 -7.56 -14.49 12.24
N ALA A 127 -6.30 -14.16 12.47
CA ALA A 127 -5.27 -15.17 12.71
C ALA A 127 -5.61 -16.06 13.91
N ARG A 128 -6.03 -15.47 15.04
CA ARG A 128 -6.45 -16.23 16.23
C ARG A 128 -7.66 -17.13 15.96
N LYS A 129 -8.64 -16.62 15.21
CA LYS A 129 -9.83 -17.39 14.81
C LYS A 129 -9.46 -18.63 13.98
N LEU A 130 -8.62 -18.42 12.96
CA LEU A 130 -8.15 -19.52 12.11
C LEU A 130 -7.30 -20.54 12.88
N ILE A 131 -6.45 -20.11 13.81
CA ILE A 131 -5.65 -20.98 14.66
C ILE A 131 -6.54 -21.82 15.61
N ARG A 132 -7.56 -21.19 16.23
CA ARG A 132 -8.55 -21.94 17.05
C ARG A 132 -9.29 -22.99 16.21
N ARG A 133 -9.64 -22.65 14.98
CA ARG A 133 -10.28 -23.58 14.05
C ARG A 133 -9.39 -24.76 13.69
N ILE A 134 -8.08 -24.54 13.47
CA ILE A 134 -7.12 -25.63 13.28
C ILE A 134 -7.03 -26.48 14.54
N ARG A 135 -7.03 -25.87 15.72
CA ARG A 135 -6.99 -26.59 17.00
C ARG A 135 -8.20 -27.51 17.20
N SER A 136 -9.41 -27.03 16.90
CA SER A 136 -10.64 -27.82 17.05
C SER A 136 -10.82 -28.88 15.96
N SER A 137 -10.33 -28.63 14.74
CA SER A 137 -10.42 -29.55 13.60
C SER A 137 -9.12 -29.53 12.79
N PRO A 138 -8.12 -30.34 13.21
CA PRO A 138 -6.82 -30.37 12.52
C PRO A 138 -6.95 -31.08 11.18
N SER A 139 -7.05 -30.28 10.11
CA SER A 139 -7.20 -30.77 8.75
C SER A 139 -6.36 -29.98 7.76
N ALA A 140 -6.01 -30.59 6.63
CA ALA A 140 -5.30 -29.91 5.54
C ALA A 140 -6.10 -28.69 5.03
N LEU A 141 -7.43 -28.78 4.96
CA LEU A 141 -8.29 -27.69 4.54
C LEU A 141 -8.17 -26.45 5.44
N ASN A 142 -8.20 -26.63 6.76
CA ASN A 142 -8.06 -25.53 7.72
C ASN A 142 -6.65 -24.95 7.71
N ALA A 143 -5.61 -25.75 7.51
CA ALA A 143 -4.24 -25.30 7.31
C ALA A 143 -4.10 -24.47 6.02
N LEU A 144 -4.69 -24.91 4.91
CA LEU A 144 -4.71 -24.15 3.65
C LEU A 144 -5.49 -22.84 3.75
N ARG A 145 -6.61 -22.80 4.49
CA ARG A 145 -7.34 -21.55 4.78
C ARG A 145 -6.47 -20.52 5.51
N PHE A 146 -5.71 -20.98 6.52
CA PHE A 146 -4.74 -20.12 7.20
C PHE A 146 -3.66 -19.62 6.23
N ASN A 147 -3.12 -20.50 5.38
CA ASN A 147 -2.13 -20.14 4.38
C ASN A 147 -2.66 -19.13 3.36
N SER A 148 -3.89 -19.30 2.89
CA SER A 148 -4.56 -18.34 1.99
C SER A 148 -4.73 -16.97 2.64
N PHE A 149 -5.09 -16.93 3.92
CA PHE A 149 -5.17 -15.70 4.70
C PHE A 149 -3.80 -15.00 4.79
N VAL A 150 -2.75 -15.74 5.18
CA VAL A 150 -1.38 -15.18 5.27
C VAL A 150 -0.91 -14.66 3.93
N LEU A 151 -1.11 -15.43 2.86
CA LEU A 151 -0.74 -15.02 1.51
C LEU A 151 -1.48 -13.76 1.07
N GLY A 152 -2.78 -13.67 1.36
CA GLY A 152 -3.61 -12.51 1.03
C GLY A 152 -3.12 -11.22 1.71
N ILE A 153 -2.85 -11.26 3.02
CA ILE A 153 -2.34 -10.08 3.74
C ILE A 153 -0.92 -9.71 3.31
N HIS A 154 -0.05 -10.68 3.05
CA HIS A 154 1.29 -10.43 2.52
C HIS A 154 1.23 -9.80 1.15
N TYR A 155 0.42 -10.33 0.24
CA TYR A 155 0.24 -9.79 -1.10
C TYR A 155 -0.30 -8.35 -1.07
N TYR A 156 -1.28 -8.07 -0.22
CA TYR A 156 -1.87 -6.75 -0.09
C TYR A 156 -0.86 -5.71 0.42
N PHE A 157 -0.12 -6.06 1.49
CA PHE A 157 0.77 -5.11 2.16
C PHE A 157 2.23 -5.13 1.69
N LYS A 158 2.66 -6.04 0.81
CA LYS A 158 4.05 -6.20 0.36
C LYS A 158 4.73 -4.93 -0.16
N ARG A 159 3.94 -3.92 -0.55
CA ARG A 159 4.44 -2.62 -1.03
C ARG A 159 4.66 -1.59 0.08
N ALA A 160 4.24 -1.86 1.30
CA ALA A 160 4.47 -0.95 2.42
C ALA A 160 5.94 -0.98 2.85
N THR A 161 6.54 0.20 3.06
CA THR A 161 7.98 0.31 3.36
C THR A 161 8.38 -0.27 4.71
N LYS A 162 7.44 -0.39 5.66
CA LYS A 162 7.67 -0.96 6.99
C LYS A 162 7.09 -2.36 7.16
N VAL A 163 6.66 -2.99 6.10
CA VAL A 163 5.86 -4.23 6.15
C VAL A 163 6.57 -5.35 6.89
N ASN A 164 7.86 -5.58 6.64
CA ASN A 164 8.64 -6.62 7.32
C ASN A 164 8.66 -6.43 8.84
N LEU A 165 8.93 -5.20 9.30
CA LEU A 165 8.96 -4.89 10.73
C LEU A 165 7.59 -5.08 11.37
N GLU A 166 6.53 -4.68 10.68
CA GLU A 166 5.17 -4.75 11.22
C GLU A 166 4.65 -6.19 11.26
N PHE A 167 4.90 -7.00 10.23
CA PHE A 167 4.56 -8.43 10.27
C PHE A 167 5.44 -9.21 11.26
N SER A 168 6.70 -8.86 11.43
CA SER A 168 7.54 -9.45 12.48
C SER A 168 6.98 -9.18 13.88
N ARG A 169 6.51 -7.96 14.14
CA ARG A 169 5.84 -7.61 15.41
C ARG A 169 4.52 -8.37 15.59
N LEU A 170 3.69 -8.45 14.55
CA LEU A 170 2.45 -9.21 14.57
C LEU A 170 2.70 -10.70 14.87
N ALA A 171 3.70 -11.30 14.23
CA ALA A 171 4.10 -12.67 14.46
C ALA A 171 4.64 -12.88 15.88
N TYR A 172 5.43 -11.94 16.41
CA TYR A 172 5.91 -11.96 17.78
C TYR A 172 4.76 -11.93 18.79
N ASP A 173 3.80 -11.02 18.60
CA ASP A 173 2.62 -10.89 19.48
C ASP A 173 1.73 -12.15 19.47
N LEU A 174 1.71 -12.88 18.38
CA LEU A 174 0.91 -14.09 18.22
C LEU A 174 1.68 -15.37 18.55
N ARG A 175 2.99 -15.30 18.76
CA ARG A 175 3.88 -16.47 18.90
C ARG A 175 3.42 -17.46 19.95
N ALA A 176 3.22 -16.99 21.19
CA ALA A 176 2.82 -17.84 22.29
C ALA A 176 1.42 -18.44 22.07
N PHE A 177 0.49 -17.64 21.54
CA PHE A 177 -0.85 -18.11 21.22
C PHE A 177 -0.83 -19.22 20.16
N ILE A 178 -0.11 -19.03 19.05
CA ILE A 178 0.01 -20.02 17.98
C ILE A 178 0.65 -21.29 18.51
N TYR A 179 1.75 -21.17 19.23
CA TYR A 179 2.48 -22.33 19.78
C TYR A 179 1.60 -23.15 20.74
N ASN A 180 0.95 -22.53 21.71
CA ASN A 180 0.13 -23.22 22.71
C ASN A 180 -1.10 -23.90 22.08
N HIS A 181 -1.69 -23.33 21.05
CA HIS A 181 -2.83 -23.95 20.39
C HIS A 181 -2.45 -25.07 19.43
N LEU A 182 -1.32 -24.95 18.73
CA LEU A 182 -0.98 -25.90 17.67
C LEU A 182 -0.05 -27.02 18.08
N ARG A 183 0.73 -26.88 19.17
CA ARG A 183 1.64 -27.94 19.63
C ARG A 183 0.99 -29.31 19.87
N PRO A 184 -0.29 -29.40 20.31
CA PRO A 184 -0.91 -30.71 20.51
C PRO A 184 -1.46 -31.35 19.23
N VAL A 185 -1.55 -30.61 18.11
CA VAL A 185 -2.16 -31.07 16.86
C VAL A 185 -1.23 -30.99 15.65
N GLY A 186 -0.01 -30.49 15.82
CA GLY A 186 0.93 -30.32 14.72
C GLY A 186 2.39 -30.50 15.15
N LYS A 187 3.25 -30.75 14.16
CA LYS A 187 4.71 -30.83 14.33
C LYS A 187 5.32 -29.44 14.14
N TYR A 188 6.10 -28.97 15.11
CA TYR A 188 6.78 -27.68 15.05
C TYR A 188 8.25 -27.86 14.69
N GLY A 189 8.70 -27.27 13.61
CA GLY A 189 10.09 -27.39 13.18
C GLY A 189 10.40 -26.60 11.90
N ARG A 190 11.64 -26.71 11.43
CA ARG A 190 12.01 -26.21 10.10
C ARG A 190 11.40 -27.14 9.05
N PRO A 191 10.83 -26.58 7.95
CA PRO A 191 10.32 -27.40 6.87
C PRO A 191 11.44 -28.22 6.22
N ALA A 192 11.39 -29.54 6.34
CA ALA A 192 12.39 -30.44 5.72
C ALA A 192 12.19 -30.49 4.20
N ASN A 193 10.94 -30.66 3.76
CA ASN A 193 10.57 -30.79 2.36
C ASN A 193 9.40 -29.86 2.00
N PRO A 194 9.64 -28.52 1.99
CA PRO A 194 8.56 -27.60 1.69
C PRO A 194 8.18 -27.65 0.20
N PRO A 195 6.88 -27.53 -0.13
CA PRO A 195 6.41 -27.53 -1.50
C PRO A 195 6.98 -26.35 -2.29
N PRO A 196 7.00 -26.41 -3.65
CA PRO A 196 7.58 -25.37 -4.51
C PRO A 196 7.01 -23.98 -4.22
N THR A 197 5.71 -23.89 -3.96
CA THR A 197 5.03 -22.63 -3.58
C THR A 197 5.59 -22.02 -2.31
N TYR A 198 5.87 -22.85 -1.30
CA TYR A 198 6.51 -22.40 -0.05
C TYR A 198 7.93 -21.88 -0.32
N LYS A 199 8.76 -22.65 -1.04
CA LYS A 199 10.15 -22.27 -1.39
C LYS A 199 10.22 -20.97 -2.18
N LYS A 200 9.24 -20.73 -3.07
CA LYS A 200 9.15 -19.49 -3.86
C LYS A 200 8.85 -18.27 -2.99
N LEU A 201 8.05 -18.41 -1.94
CA LEU A 201 7.50 -17.28 -1.18
C LEU A 201 8.21 -17.05 0.15
N TYR A 202 8.71 -18.10 0.81
CA TYR A 202 9.19 -18.04 2.18
C TYR A 202 10.58 -18.68 2.32
N HIS A 203 11.32 -18.26 3.38
CA HIS A 203 12.61 -18.83 3.69
C HIS A 203 12.44 -20.11 4.52
N SER A 204 13.17 -21.18 4.16
CA SER A 204 13.12 -22.46 4.87
C SER A 204 13.72 -22.40 6.29
N SER A 205 14.43 -21.33 6.65
CA SER A 205 15.00 -21.14 7.98
C SER A 205 13.97 -20.85 9.07
N PHE A 206 12.78 -20.40 8.72
CA PHE A 206 11.72 -20.14 9.69
C PHE A 206 11.11 -21.46 10.20
N LYS A 207 11.05 -21.61 11.54
CA LYS A 207 10.28 -22.70 12.15
C LYS A 207 8.81 -22.43 11.97
N THR A 208 8.05 -23.45 11.57
CA THR A 208 6.59 -23.38 11.40
C THR A 208 5.94 -24.67 11.85
N PHE A 209 4.61 -24.68 11.92
CA PHE A 209 3.84 -25.89 12.19
C PHE A 209 3.51 -26.62 10.90
N GLN A 210 3.52 -27.95 10.96
CA GLN A 210 2.97 -28.84 9.95
C GLN A 210 1.68 -29.45 10.50
N ILE A 211 0.57 -29.25 9.84
CA ILE A 211 -0.78 -29.72 10.20
C ILE A 211 -1.31 -30.60 9.09
N ALA A 212 -1.62 -31.85 9.35
CA ALA A 212 -2.14 -32.80 8.36
C ALA A 212 -1.34 -32.77 7.03
N GLY A 213 0.01 -32.77 7.12
CA GLY A 213 0.91 -32.74 5.98
C GLY A 213 1.18 -31.32 5.39
N VAL A 214 0.42 -30.30 5.76
CA VAL A 214 0.55 -28.93 5.23
C VAL A 214 1.41 -28.08 6.15
N TYR A 215 2.46 -27.44 5.61
CA TYR A 215 3.23 -26.43 6.33
C TYR A 215 2.46 -25.10 6.39
N LEU A 216 2.32 -24.53 7.58
CA LEU A 216 1.72 -23.22 7.75
C LEU A 216 2.68 -22.12 7.25
N PHE A 217 2.13 -21.11 6.59
CA PHE A 217 2.92 -19.97 6.12
C PHE A 217 3.29 -19.07 7.29
N PRO A 218 4.57 -18.63 7.38
CA PRO A 218 5.02 -17.77 8.45
C PRO A 218 4.46 -16.35 8.29
N LEU A 219 3.90 -15.80 9.36
CA LEU A 219 3.39 -14.41 9.35
C LEU A 219 4.51 -13.37 9.18
N ALA A 220 5.72 -13.67 9.68
CA ALA A 220 6.83 -12.71 9.69
C ALA A 220 7.54 -12.58 8.34
N ASP A 221 7.56 -13.63 7.53
CA ASP A 221 8.43 -13.72 6.35
C ASP A 221 7.75 -13.18 5.10
N VAL A 222 7.53 -11.86 5.05
CA VAL A 222 6.94 -11.21 3.88
C VAL A 222 8.02 -10.76 2.89
N LYS A 223 7.89 -11.17 1.62
CA LYS A 223 8.71 -10.61 0.53
C LYS A 223 8.22 -9.22 0.17
N THR A 224 9.05 -8.21 0.45
CA THR A 224 8.78 -6.83 0.04
C THR A 224 8.98 -6.66 -1.45
N VAL A 225 8.14 -5.82 -2.04
CA VAL A 225 8.33 -5.35 -3.42
C VAL A 225 8.74 -3.90 -3.37
N ASN A 226 9.88 -3.58 -4.00
CA ASN A 226 10.32 -2.20 -4.10
C ASN A 226 9.25 -1.34 -4.77
N THR A 227 8.97 -0.19 -4.15
CA THR A 227 8.11 0.81 -4.78
C THR A 227 8.83 1.39 -5.98
N MET A 228 8.11 1.57 -7.07
CA MET A 228 8.64 2.33 -8.21
C MET A 228 9.01 3.74 -7.76
N GLY A 229 10.12 4.26 -8.27
CA GLY A 229 10.46 5.67 -8.11
C GLY A 229 9.36 6.54 -8.72
N PHE A 230 9.11 7.69 -8.09
CA PHE A 230 8.20 8.67 -8.67
C PHE A 230 8.84 9.23 -9.95
N SER A 231 8.13 9.17 -11.06
CA SER A 231 8.44 9.88 -12.29
C SER A 231 7.25 10.78 -12.64
N PRO A 232 7.49 12.06 -12.96
CA PRO A 232 6.41 12.96 -13.41
C PRO A 232 5.68 12.43 -14.65
N GLU A 233 6.36 11.64 -15.46
CA GLU A 233 5.79 11.00 -16.64
C GLU A 233 4.86 9.81 -16.33
N MET A 234 4.81 9.34 -15.08
CA MET A 234 3.99 8.19 -14.66
C MET A 234 2.59 8.60 -14.18
N THR A 235 2.05 9.68 -14.72
CA THR A 235 0.66 10.05 -14.46
C THR A 235 -0.29 9.23 -15.35
N PRO A 236 -1.40 8.71 -14.83
CA PRO A 236 -2.38 7.97 -15.65
C PRO A 236 -3.14 8.87 -16.63
N PHE A 237 -2.95 10.20 -16.54
CA PHE A 237 -3.72 11.19 -17.30
C PHE A 237 -3.09 11.59 -18.63
N THR A 238 -1.90 11.11 -18.97
CA THR A 238 -1.28 11.34 -20.29
C THR A 238 -1.11 10.04 -21.06
N LYS A 239 -1.32 10.06 -22.40
CA LYS A 239 -1.19 8.86 -23.26
C LYS A 239 0.20 8.19 -23.13
N LYS A 240 1.29 8.97 -23.13
CA LYS A 240 2.66 8.47 -22.97
C LYS A 240 2.88 7.80 -21.61
N ALA A 241 2.33 8.35 -20.57
CA ALA A 241 2.49 7.85 -19.21
C ALA A 241 1.60 6.63 -18.93
N GLY A 242 0.40 6.57 -19.48
CA GLY A 242 -0.47 5.40 -19.39
C GLY A 242 0.22 4.14 -19.91
N ILE A 243 0.96 4.24 -21.01
CA ILE A 243 1.73 3.12 -21.58
C ILE A 243 2.89 2.72 -20.66
N LYS A 244 3.64 3.68 -20.10
CA LYS A 244 4.73 3.40 -19.15
C LYS A 244 4.20 2.80 -17.85
N TYR A 245 3.08 3.30 -17.34
CA TYR A 245 2.42 2.79 -16.13
C TYR A 245 1.93 1.35 -16.32
N THR A 246 1.24 1.04 -17.41
CA THR A 246 0.75 -0.32 -17.73
C THR A 246 1.91 -1.30 -17.94
N LYS A 247 2.96 -0.92 -18.67
CA LYS A 247 4.17 -1.75 -18.84
C LYS A 247 4.88 -1.99 -17.51
N SER A 248 4.94 -1.03 -16.63
CA SER A 248 5.54 -1.14 -15.31
C SER A 248 4.70 -2.02 -14.38
N CYS A 249 3.38 -1.91 -14.41
CA CYS A 249 2.47 -2.79 -13.67
C CYS A 249 2.52 -4.23 -14.21
N ALA A 250 2.57 -4.43 -15.51
CA ALA A 250 2.70 -5.74 -16.15
C ALA A 250 4.04 -6.43 -15.80
N ARG A 251 5.15 -5.70 -15.75
CA ARG A 251 6.46 -6.23 -15.29
C ARG A 251 6.44 -6.69 -13.85
N ILE A 252 5.65 -6.04 -13.00
CA ILE A 252 5.47 -6.40 -11.58
C ILE A 252 4.59 -7.65 -11.46
N SER A 253 3.56 -7.81 -12.28
CA SER A 253 2.66 -8.97 -12.26
C SER A 253 3.34 -10.24 -12.78
N ASN A 254 4.25 -10.14 -13.74
CA ASN A 254 4.93 -11.29 -14.36
C ASN A 254 6.19 -11.77 -13.62
N GLY A 255 6.49 -11.22 -12.44
CA GLY A 255 7.55 -11.75 -11.55
C GLY A 255 8.98 -11.71 -12.09
N LYS A 256 9.23 -11.06 -13.21
CA LYS A 256 10.59 -10.83 -13.73
C LYS A 256 11.12 -9.52 -13.14
N LEU A 257 11.79 -9.64 -12.01
CA LEU A 257 12.82 -8.69 -11.61
C LEU A 257 13.97 -8.84 -12.61
N VAL A 258 14.06 -7.91 -13.54
CA VAL A 258 15.29 -7.72 -14.28
C VAL A 258 16.19 -6.90 -13.37
N SER A 259 17.35 -7.50 -13.08
CA SER A 259 18.53 -6.97 -12.39
C SER A 259 18.92 -5.58 -12.87
#